data_6c873719ff0a4b300991974d3df5d2a2
#
_entry.id   6c873719ff0a4b300991974d3df5d2a2
#
_cell.length_a   1.000
_cell.length_b   1.000
_cell.length_c   1.000
_cell.angle_alpha   90.00
_cell.angle_beta   90.00
_cell.angle_gamma   90.00
#
_symmetry.space_group_name_H-M   'P 1'
#
loop_
_entity.id
_entity.type
_entity.pdbx_description
1 polymer ?
#
loop_
_entity_poly.entity_id
_entity_poly.type
_entity_poly.pdbx_seq_one_letter_code
_entity_poly.pdbx_strand_id
1 'polypeptide(L)'
;MKTLYLVRHAKSSWKYPNLDDFERPLNKRGRKNAPFMGSILKKLKVAPDLVISSPANRAATTARIIADTIDYPLEKIHYNETIYASSEYELIQVIQQLDDAVNQAMLVSHNPALTDLANTIGDTAISNIPTCGVCGVNLNISSWVKIGEQRGKLRFFEFPKKHTS
;
A
#
# COMPACT_ATOMS: atom_id res chain seq x y z
N MET A 1 -18.32 7.42 -3.42
CA MET A 1 -17.02 7.77 -2.77
C MET A 1 -16.16 6.53 -2.67
N LYS A 2 -14.91 6.64 -3.04
CA LYS A 2 -13.93 5.55 -2.96
C LYS A 2 -12.83 5.93 -1.97
N THR A 3 -12.18 4.95 -1.38
CA THR A 3 -10.99 5.17 -0.53
C THR A 3 -9.87 4.25 -1.00
N LEU A 4 -8.68 4.81 -1.15
CA LEU A 4 -7.49 4.06 -1.54
C LEU A 4 -6.44 4.17 -0.44
N TYR A 5 -5.98 3.02 0.04
CA TYR A 5 -4.88 2.94 1.01
C TYR A 5 -3.62 2.53 0.27
N LEU A 6 -2.61 3.39 0.32
CA LEU A 6 -1.33 3.15 -0.33
C LEU A 6 -0.31 2.74 0.72
N VAL A 7 0.19 1.52 0.63
CA VAL A 7 1.10 0.93 1.62
C VAL A 7 2.44 0.65 0.96
N ARG A 8 3.51 1.25 1.49
CA ARG A 8 4.86 0.87 1.10
C ARG A 8 5.27 -0.36 1.90
N HIS A 9 5.90 -1.33 1.25
CA HIS A 9 6.38 -2.54 1.93
C HIS A 9 7.26 -2.18 3.13
N ALA A 10 7.30 -3.06 4.12
CA ALA A 10 8.13 -2.90 5.32
C ALA A 10 9.63 -3.08 4.97
N LYS A 11 10.50 -2.74 5.91
CA LYS A 11 11.95 -2.73 5.69
C LYS A 11 12.46 -4.12 5.29
N SER A 12 13.17 -4.17 4.17
CA SER A 12 13.71 -5.42 3.62
C SER A 12 15.18 -5.60 3.96
N SER A 13 15.64 -6.86 3.87
CA SER A 13 17.00 -7.25 4.21
C SER A 13 17.92 -7.15 3.00
N TRP A 14 19.15 -6.68 3.21
CA TRP A 14 20.26 -6.75 2.28
C TRP A 14 21.29 -7.82 2.69
N LYS A 15 20.91 -8.68 3.65
CA LYS A 15 21.80 -9.66 4.27
C LYS A 15 22.15 -10.84 3.35
N TYR A 16 21.37 -11.04 2.29
CA TYR A 16 21.48 -12.18 1.40
C TYR A 16 21.88 -11.71 0.00
N PRO A 17 23.18 -11.49 -0.27
CA PRO A 17 23.62 -10.89 -1.54
C PRO A 17 23.37 -11.76 -2.78
N ASN A 18 23.15 -13.06 -2.57
CA ASN A 18 22.87 -13.99 -3.69
C ASN A 18 21.39 -14.07 -4.06
N LEU A 19 20.50 -13.42 -3.30
CA LEU A 19 19.09 -13.39 -3.65
C LEU A 19 18.80 -12.29 -4.66
N ASP A 20 17.93 -12.60 -5.60
CA ASP A 20 17.37 -11.58 -6.51
C ASP A 20 16.60 -10.55 -5.67
N ASP A 21 16.53 -9.33 -6.18
CA ASP A 21 15.75 -8.27 -5.53
C ASP A 21 14.31 -8.72 -5.23
N PHE A 22 13.69 -9.42 -6.16
CA PHE A 22 12.32 -9.94 -6.02
C PHE A 22 12.17 -10.84 -4.79
N GLU A 23 13.19 -11.62 -4.46
CA GLU A 23 13.14 -12.60 -3.37
C GLU A 23 13.57 -12.04 -2.00
N ARG A 24 14.03 -10.80 -1.95
CA ARG A 24 14.53 -10.23 -0.68
C ARG A 24 13.44 -10.21 0.39
N PRO A 25 13.71 -10.81 1.57
CA PRO A 25 12.73 -10.87 2.66
C PRO A 25 12.74 -9.59 3.49
N LEU A 26 11.78 -9.46 4.39
CA LEU A 26 11.81 -8.43 5.41
C LEU A 26 12.98 -8.67 6.36
N ASN A 27 13.57 -7.57 6.86
CA ASN A 27 14.54 -7.67 7.95
C ASN A 27 13.79 -7.68 9.30
N LYS A 28 14.54 -7.72 10.40
CA LYS A 28 13.96 -7.75 11.74
C LYS A 28 13.04 -6.55 12.01
N ARG A 29 13.46 -5.36 11.61
CA ARG A 29 12.68 -4.14 11.77
C ARG A 29 11.38 -4.21 10.97
N GLY A 30 11.44 -4.71 9.73
CA GLY A 30 10.26 -4.87 8.89
C GLY A 30 9.26 -5.85 9.47
N ARG A 31 9.74 -6.98 10.00
CA ARG A 31 8.88 -7.99 10.63
C ARG A 31 8.20 -7.45 11.91
N LYS A 32 8.82 -6.48 12.58
CA LYS A 32 8.24 -5.82 13.76
C LYS A 32 7.24 -4.73 13.34
N ASN A 33 7.59 -3.93 12.35
CA ASN A 33 6.78 -2.77 11.95
C ASN A 33 5.50 -3.16 11.22
N ALA A 34 5.50 -4.26 10.47
CA ALA A 34 4.32 -4.66 9.70
C ALA A 34 3.11 -4.98 10.60
N PRO A 35 3.22 -5.84 11.64
CA PRO A 35 2.09 -6.06 12.54
C PRO A 35 1.75 -4.83 13.37
N PHE A 36 2.75 -4.03 13.74
CA PHE A 36 2.49 -2.77 14.44
C PHE A 36 1.62 -1.83 13.60
N MET A 37 1.97 -1.62 12.34
CA MET A 37 1.18 -0.78 11.45
C MET A 37 -0.19 -1.38 11.18
N GLY A 38 -0.29 -2.69 11.09
CA GLY A 38 -1.58 -3.37 11.00
C GLY A 38 -2.48 -3.01 12.19
N SER A 39 -1.93 -2.97 13.41
CA SER A 39 -2.69 -2.60 14.59
C SER A 39 -3.14 -1.14 14.57
N ILE A 40 -2.31 -0.24 14.05
CA ILE A 40 -2.68 1.17 13.88
C ILE A 40 -3.85 1.29 12.88
N LEU A 41 -3.77 0.59 11.76
CA LEU A 41 -4.83 0.59 10.75
C LEU A 41 -6.13 0.03 11.30
N LYS A 42 -6.05 -1.01 12.12
CA LYS A 42 -7.23 -1.57 12.77
C LYS A 42 -7.91 -0.54 13.69
N LYS A 43 -7.13 0.20 14.46
CA LYS A 43 -7.66 1.28 15.31
C LYS A 43 -8.32 2.38 14.48
N LEU A 44 -7.82 2.65 13.30
CA LEU A 44 -8.38 3.62 12.36
C LEU A 44 -9.58 3.06 11.59
N LYS A 45 -9.99 1.84 11.89
CA LYS A 45 -11.13 1.15 11.27
C LYS A 45 -10.95 0.96 9.76
N VAL A 46 -9.72 0.72 9.34
CA VAL A 46 -9.40 0.39 7.95
C VAL A 46 -9.92 -1.01 7.65
N ALA A 47 -10.86 -1.13 6.73
CA ALA A 47 -11.49 -2.38 6.36
C ALA A 47 -11.67 -2.42 4.83
N PRO A 48 -10.59 -2.69 4.07
CA PRO A 48 -10.68 -2.67 2.61
C PRO A 48 -11.53 -3.83 2.09
N ASP A 49 -12.21 -3.57 0.98
CA ASP A 49 -12.94 -4.61 0.24
C ASP A 49 -11.99 -5.47 -0.58
N LEU A 50 -10.82 -4.91 -0.92
CA LEU A 50 -9.82 -5.57 -1.75
C LEU A 50 -8.42 -5.18 -1.29
N VAL A 51 -7.52 -6.16 -1.19
CA VAL A 51 -6.09 -5.94 -1.00
C VAL A 51 -5.38 -6.47 -2.24
N ILE A 52 -4.64 -5.59 -2.93
CA ILE A 52 -3.78 -5.96 -4.05
C ILE A 52 -2.34 -5.63 -3.71
N SER A 53 -1.42 -6.47 -4.13
CA SER A 53 -0.01 -6.34 -3.74
C SER A 53 0.93 -6.70 -4.86
N SER A 54 2.09 -6.05 -4.84
CA SER A 54 3.25 -6.54 -5.58
C SER A 54 3.56 -7.97 -5.09
N PRO A 55 3.95 -8.87 -6.00
CA PRO A 55 4.34 -10.23 -5.62
C PRO A 55 5.76 -10.33 -5.05
N ALA A 56 6.56 -9.26 -5.09
CA ALA A 56 7.89 -9.28 -4.48
C ALA A 56 7.79 -9.69 -3.02
N ASN A 57 8.73 -10.53 -2.56
CA ASN A 57 8.65 -11.14 -1.23
C ASN A 57 8.40 -10.12 -0.11
N ARG A 58 9.14 -9.00 -0.11
CA ARG A 58 8.97 -7.96 0.92
C ARG A 58 7.58 -7.33 0.91
N ALA A 59 6.99 -7.14 -0.26
CA ALA A 59 5.66 -6.56 -0.39
C ALA A 59 4.57 -7.58 -0.06
N ALA A 60 4.67 -8.78 -0.60
CA ALA A 60 3.72 -9.85 -0.34
C ALA A 60 3.66 -10.21 1.15
N THR A 61 4.81 -10.26 1.82
CA THR A 61 4.88 -10.54 3.24
C THR A 61 4.22 -9.40 4.05
N THR A 62 4.51 -8.15 3.70
CA THR A 62 3.86 -6.99 4.34
C THR A 62 2.36 -7.05 4.17
N ALA A 63 1.88 -7.33 2.95
CA ALA A 63 0.46 -7.43 2.67
C ALA A 63 -0.22 -8.51 3.52
N ARG A 64 0.39 -9.69 3.63
CA ARG A 64 -0.17 -10.79 4.43
C ARG A 64 -0.24 -10.44 5.91
N ILE A 65 0.82 -9.83 6.45
CA ILE A 65 0.86 -9.47 7.88
C ILE A 65 -0.20 -8.41 8.19
N ILE A 66 -0.28 -7.36 7.38
CA ILE A 66 -1.28 -6.31 7.58
C ILE A 66 -2.69 -6.87 7.41
N ALA A 67 -2.94 -7.62 6.34
CA ALA A 67 -4.25 -8.22 6.08
C ALA A 67 -4.72 -9.09 7.25
N ASP A 68 -3.84 -9.93 7.77
CA ASP A 68 -4.15 -10.78 8.93
C ASP A 68 -4.53 -9.93 10.14
N THR A 69 -3.80 -8.85 10.38
CA THR A 69 -4.02 -7.98 11.55
C THR A 69 -5.35 -7.24 11.46
N ILE A 70 -5.78 -6.84 10.26
CA ILE A 70 -7.05 -6.12 10.05
C ILE A 70 -8.21 -7.06 9.70
N ASP A 71 -8.01 -8.37 9.84
CA ASP A 71 -9.02 -9.41 9.62
C ASP A 71 -9.47 -9.54 8.15
N TYR A 72 -8.58 -9.24 7.22
CA TYR A 72 -8.83 -9.48 5.80
C TYR A 72 -8.34 -10.89 5.43
N PRO A 73 -9.16 -11.70 4.74
CA PRO A 73 -8.78 -13.08 4.40
C PRO A 73 -7.54 -13.13 3.50
N LEU A 74 -6.52 -13.89 3.93
CA LEU A 74 -5.25 -13.98 3.21
C LEU A 74 -5.42 -14.58 1.82
N GLU A 75 -6.32 -15.53 1.66
CA GLU A 75 -6.60 -16.17 0.38
C GLU A 75 -7.26 -15.23 -0.64
N LYS A 76 -7.75 -14.07 -0.19
CA LYS A 76 -8.36 -13.07 -1.07
C LYS A 76 -7.41 -11.98 -1.51
N ILE A 77 -6.17 -12.00 -1.05
CA ILE A 77 -5.16 -11.04 -1.51
C ILE A 77 -4.85 -11.32 -2.99
N HIS A 78 -4.92 -10.28 -3.82
CA HIS A 78 -4.58 -10.37 -5.23
C HIS A 78 -3.15 -9.88 -5.44
N TYR A 79 -2.32 -10.70 -6.08
CA TYR A 79 -0.95 -10.33 -6.44
C TYR A 79 -0.91 -9.98 -7.92
N ASN A 80 -0.31 -8.84 -8.25
CA ASN A 80 -0.25 -8.35 -9.62
C ASN A 80 1.19 -7.98 -9.95
N GLU A 81 1.80 -8.70 -10.90
CA GLU A 81 3.19 -8.50 -11.29
C GLU A 81 3.47 -7.09 -11.83
N THR A 82 2.49 -6.44 -12.42
CA THR A 82 2.63 -5.07 -12.90
C THR A 82 3.01 -4.10 -11.78
N ILE A 83 2.63 -4.40 -10.54
CA ILE A 83 2.94 -3.55 -9.40
C ILE A 83 4.42 -3.59 -9.03
N TYR A 84 5.12 -4.69 -9.33
CA TYR A 84 6.56 -4.80 -9.11
C TYR A 84 7.30 -3.96 -10.17
N ALA A 85 8.24 -3.12 -9.72
CA ALA A 85 9.05 -2.25 -10.58
C ALA A 85 8.20 -1.33 -11.48
N SER A 86 7.01 -0.96 -11.03
CA SER A 86 6.08 -0.15 -11.81
C SER A 86 6.40 1.35 -11.74
N SER A 87 5.91 2.06 -12.76
CA SER A 87 5.82 3.52 -12.74
C SER A 87 4.50 3.94 -12.09
N GLU A 88 4.39 5.23 -11.77
CA GLU A 88 3.13 5.82 -11.30
C GLU A 88 2.00 5.56 -12.30
N TYR A 89 2.28 5.73 -13.60
CA TYR A 89 1.30 5.51 -14.66
C TYR A 89 0.76 4.07 -14.65
N GLU A 90 1.64 3.09 -14.48
CA GLU A 90 1.25 1.69 -14.43
C GLU A 90 0.40 1.38 -13.19
N LEU A 91 0.70 2.00 -12.05
CA LEU A 91 -0.12 1.86 -10.84
C LEU A 91 -1.52 2.44 -11.07
N ILE A 92 -1.62 3.58 -11.73
CA ILE A 92 -2.92 4.16 -12.09
C ILE A 92 -3.70 3.21 -12.98
N GLN A 93 -3.06 2.60 -13.96
CA GLN A 93 -3.73 1.63 -14.84
C GLN A 93 -4.27 0.43 -14.07
N VAL A 94 -3.51 -0.09 -13.11
CA VAL A 94 -3.95 -1.20 -12.25
C VAL A 94 -5.21 -0.79 -11.48
N ILE A 95 -5.21 0.41 -10.91
CA ILE A 95 -6.35 0.91 -10.13
C ILE A 95 -7.57 1.12 -11.01
N GLN A 96 -7.37 1.64 -12.24
CA GLN A 96 -8.48 1.87 -13.17
C GLN A 96 -9.21 0.59 -13.56
N GLN A 97 -8.56 -0.56 -13.43
CA GLN A 97 -9.15 -1.86 -13.77
C GLN A 97 -9.91 -2.51 -12.61
N LEU A 98 -9.93 -1.88 -11.43
CA LEU A 98 -10.65 -2.43 -10.29
C LEU A 98 -12.17 -2.41 -10.54
N ASP A 99 -12.84 -3.44 -10.03
CA ASP A 99 -14.30 -3.53 -10.06
C ASP A 99 -14.90 -2.35 -9.26
N ASP A 100 -15.87 -1.68 -9.81
CA ASP A 100 -16.53 -0.55 -9.15
C ASP A 100 -17.36 -0.94 -7.93
N ALA A 101 -17.63 -2.22 -7.74
CA ALA A 101 -18.21 -2.73 -6.49
C ALA A 101 -17.23 -2.59 -5.31
N VAL A 102 -15.92 -2.51 -5.59
CA VAL A 102 -14.90 -2.23 -4.57
C VAL A 102 -14.97 -0.75 -4.22
N ASN A 103 -15.24 -0.44 -2.97
CA ASN A 103 -15.30 0.94 -2.49
C ASN A 103 -14.04 1.36 -1.74
N GLN A 104 -13.37 0.40 -1.12
CA GLN A 104 -12.10 0.64 -0.43
C GLN A 104 -11.08 -0.40 -0.90
N ALA A 105 -9.98 0.07 -1.44
CA ALA A 105 -8.90 -0.80 -1.92
C ALA A 105 -7.61 -0.46 -1.21
N MET A 106 -6.81 -1.48 -0.92
CA MET A 106 -5.47 -1.33 -0.37
C MET A 106 -4.45 -1.83 -1.40
N LEU A 107 -3.46 -1.01 -1.68
CA LEU A 107 -2.39 -1.31 -2.64
C LEU A 107 -1.06 -1.35 -1.88
N VAL A 108 -0.38 -2.50 -1.91
CA VAL A 108 0.95 -2.65 -1.30
C VAL A 108 1.99 -2.64 -2.40
N SER A 109 2.88 -1.67 -2.38
CA SER A 109 3.79 -1.40 -3.49
C SER A 109 5.12 -0.84 -3.04
N HIS A 110 5.83 -0.21 -3.96
CA HIS A 110 7.21 0.24 -3.84
C HIS A 110 7.35 1.72 -4.20
N ASN A 111 8.39 2.37 -3.68
CA ASN A 111 8.78 3.72 -4.10
C ASN A 111 9.77 3.64 -5.28
N PRO A 112 9.88 4.71 -6.07
CA PRO A 112 9.24 6.03 -5.89
C PRO A 112 7.80 6.12 -6.40
N ALA A 113 7.32 5.15 -7.18
CA ALA A 113 6.01 5.22 -7.82
C ALA A 113 4.87 5.46 -6.82
N LEU A 114 4.93 4.83 -5.65
CA LEU A 114 3.88 4.94 -4.65
C LEU A 114 3.76 6.36 -4.08
N THR A 115 4.89 6.99 -3.76
CA THR A 115 4.89 8.37 -3.28
C THR A 115 4.38 9.32 -4.36
N ASP A 116 4.82 9.13 -5.60
CA ASP A 116 4.37 9.94 -6.72
C ASP A 116 2.86 9.80 -6.91
N LEU A 117 2.35 8.59 -6.82
CA LEU A 117 0.92 8.32 -6.93
C LEU A 117 0.13 9.04 -5.82
N ALA A 118 0.59 8.94 -4.58
CA ALA A 118 -0.09 9.60 -3.45
C ALA A 118 -0.21 11.10 -3.68
N ASN A 119 0.83 11.73 -4.19
CA ASN A 119 0.86 13.17 -4.44
C ASN A 119 0.01 13.57 -5.66
N THR A 120 -0.13 12.66 -6.62
CA THR A 120 -0.95 12.91 -7.81
C THR A 120 -2.45 12.82 -7.50
N ILE A 121 -2.86 11.79 -6.75
CA ILE A 121 -4.28 11.54 -6.51
C ILE A 121 -4.83 12.24 -5.26
N GLY A 122 -3.95 12.63 -4.33
CA GLY A 122 -4.36 13.30 -3.09
C GLY A 122 -4.03 14.78 -3.11
N ASP A 123 -4.41 15.46 -2.03
CA ASP A 123 -4.16 16.90 -1.83
C ASP A 123 -2.93 17.13 -0.95
N THR A 124 -1.93 16.28 -1.08
CA THR A 124 -0.75 16.26 -0.23
C THR A 124 0.54 16.43 -1.05
N ALA A 125 1.61 16.82 -0.39
CA ALA A 125 2.95 16.95 -0.96
C ALA A 125 3.93 16.19 -0.05
N ILE A 126 3.77 14.86 0.01
CA ILE A 126 4.64 13.99 0.79
C ILE A 126 5.96 13.84 0.05
N SER A 127 7.09 14.12 0.73
CA SER A 127 8.40 13.99 0.11
C SER A 127 8.79 12.52 -0.09
N ASN A 128 8.40 11.65 0.85
CA ASN A 128 8.69 10.22 0.78
C ASN A 128 7.80 9.45 1.76
N ILE A 129 7.11 8.43 1.27
CA ILE A 129 6.42 7.48 2.14
C ILE A 129 7.50 6.54 2.68
N PRO A 130 7.75 6.52 3.99
CA PRO A 130 8.76 5.61 4.55
C PRO A 130 8.32 4.15 4.45
N THR A 131 9.26 3.22 4.65
CA THR A 131 8.92 1.79 4.66
C THR A 131 7.83 1.52 5.69
N CYS A 132 6.86 0.71 5.32
CA CYS A 132 5.65 0.39 6.07
C CYS A 132 4.75 1.61 6.33
N GLY A 133 4.99 2.74 5.63
CA GLY A 133 4.10 3.89 5.68
C GLY A 133 2.82 3.62 4.92
N VAL A 134 1.72 4.23 5.39
CA VAL A 134 0.41 4.08 4.80
C VAL A 134 -0.22 5.44 4.60
N CYS A 135 -0.67 5.70 3.38
CA CYS A 135 -1.37 6.91 3.02
C CYS A 135 -2.81 6.55 2.61
N GLY A 136 -3.80 7.03 3.36
CA GLY A 136 -5.21 6.83 3.02
C GLY A 136 -5.77 8.06 2.34
N VAL A 137 -6.38 7.89 1.17
CA VAL A 137 -6.92 8.98 0.37
C VAL A 137 -8.38 8.73 0.08
N ASN A 138 -9.23 9.70 0.41
CA ASN A 138 -10.64 9.67 0.06
C ASN A 138 -10.83 10.33 -1.30
N LEU A 139 -11.53 9.64 -2.19
CA LEU A 139 -11.72 10.04 -3.58
C LEU A 139 -13.19 10.25 -3.87
N ASN A 140 -13.53 11.41 -4.40
CA ASN A 140 -14.91 11.72 -4.77
C ASN A 140 -15.17 11.23 -6.22
N ILE A 141 -15.12 9.92 -6.38
CA ILE A 141 -15.36 9.24 -7.67
C ILE A 141 -16.33 8.09 -7.47
N SER A 142 -17.12 7.79 -8.49
CA SER A 142 -18.03 6.64 -8.49
C SER A 142 -17.41 5.43 -9.18
N SER A 143 -16.36 5.64 -9.97
CA SER A 143 -15.67 4.59 -10.73
C SER A 143 -14.17 4.79 -10.62
N TRP A 144 -13.42 3.69 -10.49
CA TRP A 144 -11.97 3.71 -10.45
C TRP A 144 -11.35 4.20 -11.76
N VAL A 145 -12.08 4.13 -12.86
CA VAL A 145 -11.62 4.66 -14.16
C VAL A 145 -11.31 6.15 -14.05
N LYS A 146 -12.01 6.85 -13.17
CA LYS A 146 -11.87 8.31 -13.00
C LYS A 146 -10.75 8.73 -12.04
N ILE A 147 -9.96 7.79 -11.53
CA ILE A 147 -8.88 8.14 -10.62
C ILE A 147 -7.90 9.11 -11.29
N GLY A 148 -7.53 10.16 -10.56
CA GLY A 148 -6.61 11.17 -11.06
C GLY A 148 -7.27 12.34 -11.80
N GLU A 149 -8.55 12.25 -12.15
CA GLU A 149 -9.25 13.37 -12.79
C GLU A 149 -9.45 14.55 -11.85
N GLN A 150 -9.68 14.26 -10.57
CA GLN A 150 -9.73 15.25 -9.50
C GLN A 150 -8.91 14.75 -8.32
N ARG A 151 -8.26 15.66 -7.62
CA ARG A 151 -7.48 15.30 -6.44
C ARG A 151 -8.42 14.96 -5.28
N GLY A 152 -8.13 13.85 -4.62
CA GLY A 152 -8.83 13.44 -3.41
C GLY A 152 -8.33 14.19 -2.20
N LYS A 153 -8.80 13.76 -1.02
CA LYS A 153 -8.37 14.33 0.26
C LYS A 153 -7.66 13.29 1.08
N LEU A 154 -6.54 13.70 1.68
CA LEU A 154 -5.80 12.85 2.59
C LEU A 154 -6.69 12.53 3.80
N ARG A 155 -6.93 11.23 4.03
CA ARG A 155 -7.63 10.76 5.22
C ARG A 155 -6.66 10.62 6.39
N PHE A 156 -5.47 10.04 6.13
CA PHE A 156 -4.39 9.94 7.11
C PHE A 156 -3.08 9.61 6.39
N PHE A 157 -1.98 9.92 7.07
CA PHE A 157 -0.65 9.47 6.69
C PHE A 157 0.03 8.93 7.95
N GLU A 158 0.19 7.62 8.01
CA GLU A 158 0.73 6.92 9.18
C GLU A 158 2.01 6.18 8.79
N PHE A 159 2.97 6.15 9.71
CA PHE A 159 4.22 5.43 9.51
C PHE A 159 4.82 5.08 10.87
N PRO A 160 5.72 4.07 10.94
CA PRO A 160 6.18 3.57 12.24
C PRO A 160 6.78 4.64 13.16
N LYS A 161 7.66 5.51 12.64
CA LYS A 161 8.32 6.54 13.46
C LYS A 161 7.38 7.61 14.00
N LYS A 162 6.20 7.74 13.44
CA LYS A 162 5.20 8.68 13.94
C LYS A 162 4.71 8.29 15.33
N HIS A 163 4.80 7.02 15.68
CA HIS A 163 4.30 6.43 16.93
C HIS A 163 5.40 6.05 17.91
N THR A 164 6.66 6.31 17.56
CA THR A 164 7.80 6.07 18.45
C THR A 164 8.35 7.40 18.91
N SER A 165 8.63 7.52 20.21
CA SER A 165 9.26 8.71 20.79
C SER A 165 10.77 8.69 20.65
#